data_058e27a99af61d8a70d83e20c00b1895
#
_entry.id   058e27a99af61d8a70d83e20c00b1895
#
_cell.length_a   1.000
_cell.length_b   1.000
_cell.length_c   1.000
_cell.angle_alpha   90.00
_cell.angle_beta   90.00
_cell.angle_gamma   90.00
#
_symmetry.space_group_name_H-M   'P 1'
#
loop_
_entity.id
_entity.type
_entity.pdbx_description
1 polymer ?
#
loop_
_entity_poly.entity_id
_entity_poly.type
_entity_poly.pdbx_seq_one_letter_code
_entity_poly.pdbx_strand_id
1 'polypeptide(L)'
;MLRLRTVPSFTLYIIRFAYYISWVIKSWKDSATRRFAESGKGHFPGLDRELAVIRLNTLDSAVSLREISPLKSVGLHKLKGDRKGLWAITVNGPWRICFRFHDGSTHDVELTDYHRG
;
A
#
# COMPACT_ATOMS: atom_id res chain seq x y z
N MET A 1 -5.79 24.64 5.88
CA MET A 1 -5.63 23.17 5.80
C MET A 1 -4.20 22.82 5.49
N LEU A 2 -3.64 21.89 6.22
CA LEU A 2 -2.27 21.43 5.99
C LEU A 2 -2.18 20.59 4.72
N ARG A 3 -1.25 20.95 3.86
CA ARG A 3 -1.02 20.20 2.63
C ARG A 3 0.22 19.34 2.81
N LEU A 4 0.02 18.03 2.76
CA LEU A 4 1.12 17.09 2.97
C LEU A 4 1.80 16.64 1.69
N ARG A 5 1.24 16.97 0.52
CA ARG A 5 1.78 16.50 -0.76
C ARG A 5 3.19 17.03 -1.07
N THR A 6 3.62 18.12 -0.42
CA THR A 6 4.97 18.64 -0.58
C THR A 6 5.93 18.04 0.43
N VAL A 7 5.42 17.20 1.34
CA VAL A 7 6.20 16.55 2.38
C VAL A 7 6.76 15.25 1.82
N PRO A 8 8.05 14.95 2.01
CA PRO A 8 8.59 13.66 1.57
C PRO A 8 7.83 12.50 2.23
N SER A 9 7.66 11.40 1.51
CA SER A 9 6.94 10.23 2.02
C SER A 9 7.53 9.72 3.33
N PHE A 10 8.85 9.79 3.44
CA PHE A 10 9.54 9.43 4.66
C PHE A 10 9.05 10.27 5.85
N THR A 11 8.89 11.60 5.66
CA THR A 11 8.39 12.49 6.71
C THR A 11 6.94 12.18 7.06
N LEU A 12 6.12 11.86 6.05
CA LEU A 12 4.72 11.50 6.28
C LEU A 12 4.61 10.23 7.12
N TYR A 13 5.49 9.26 6.87
CA TYR A 13 5.57 8.02 7.62
C TYR A 13 5.83 8.31 9.10
N ILE A 14 6.80 9.17 9.39
CA ILE A 14 7.13 9.56 10.78
C ILE A 14 5.95 10.30 11.42
N ILE A 15 5.30 11.19 10.69
CA ILE A 15 4.17 11.95 11.20
C ILE A 15 3.03 11.00 11.61
N ARG A 16 2.74 9.97 10.80
CA ARG A 16 1.69 9.01 11.13
C ARG A 16 1.94 8.34 12.47
N PHE A 17 3.18 7.93 12.71
CA PHE A 17 3.51 7.26 13.96
C PHE A 17 3.50 8.22 15.15
N ALA A 18 4.02 9.43 14.96
CA ALA A 18 4.13 10.40 16.04
C ALA A 18 2.76 10.95 16.47
N TYR A 19 1.83 11.10 15.54
CA TYR A 19 0.55 11.76 15.78
C TYR A 19 -0.65 10.85 15.60
N TYR A 20 -0.43 9.55 15.38
CA TYR A 20 -1.50 8.57 15.22
C TYR A 20 -2.48 8.93 14.11
N ILE A 21 -1.96 9.41 12.99
CA ILE A 21 -2.79 9.74 11.83
C ILE A 21 -3.39 8.44 11.29
N SER A 22 -4.72 8.38 11.27
CA SER A 22 -5.44 7.19 10.81
C SER A 22 -5.30 6.98 9.32
N TRP A 23 -5.34 5.71 8.91
CA TRP A 23 -5.40 5.34 7.51
C TRP A 23 -6.83 5.48 7.00
N VAL A 24 -6.96 5.90 5.73
CA VAL A 24 -8.24 5.90 5.01
C VAL A 24 -8.52 4.51 4.45
N ILE A 25 -7.46 3.73 4.22
CA ILE A 25 -7.59 2.32 3.86
C ILE A 25 -8.56 1.64 4.82
N LYS A 26 -9.55 0.94 4.25
CA LYS A 26 -10.66 0.42 5.03
C LYS A 26 -10.34 -0.85 5.81
N SER A 27 -9.48 -1.69 5.28
CA SER A 27 -9.15 -2.94 5.95
C SER A 27 -7.82 -3.51 5.49
N TRP A 28 -7.24 -4.35 6.33
CA TRP A 28 -5.99 -5.05 6.09
C TRP A 28 -6.29 -6.53 5.97
N LYS A 29 -5.66 -7.18 5.01
CA LYS A 29 -5.86 -8.61 4.78
C LYS A 29 -5.37 -9.44 5.97
N ASP A 30 -4.26 -9.02 6.57
CA ASP A 30 -3.66 -9.75 7.68
C ASP A 30 -3.03 -8.80 8.69
N SER A 31 -2.72 -9.35 9.86
CA SER A 31 -2.13 -8.57 10.94
C SER A 31 -0.70 -8.15 10.64
N ALA A 32 0.03 -8.93 9.84
CA ALA A 32 1.41 -8.58 9.50
C ALA A 32 1.46 -7.29 8.68
N THR A 33 0.58 -7.16 7.70
CA THR A 33 0.50 -5.95 6.89
C THR A 33 0.07 -4.76 7.74
N ARG A 34 -0.94 -4.94 8.58
CA ARG A 34 -1.39 -3.88 9.47
C ARG A 34 -0.28 -3.42 10.39
N ARG A 35 0.44 -4.37 10.98
CA ARG A 35 1.54 -4.06 11.87
C ARG A 35 2.64 -3.27 11.15
N PHE A 36 2.96 -3.66 9.92
CA PHE A 36 3.91 -2.91 9.12
C PHE A 36 3.44 -1.49 8.88
N ALA A 37 2.17 -1.32 8.52
CA ALA A 37 1.62 0.00 8.25
C ALA A 37 1.63 0.90 9.49
N GLU A 38 1.39 0.31 10.65
CA GLU A 38 1.30 1.06 11.91
C GLU A 38 2.64 1.34 12.55
N SER A 39 3.63 0.46 12.36
CA SER A 39 4.88 0.55 13.10
C SER A 39 6.14 0.42 12.24
N GLY A 40 6.00 0.02 10.99
CA GLY A 40 7.14 -0.27 10.13
C GLY A 40 7.84 -1.58 10.45
N LYS A 41 7.28 -2.36 11.37
CA LYS A 41 7.92 -3.59 11.83
C LYS A 41 7.37 -4.82 11.11
N GLY A 42 8.13 -5.90 11.16
CA GLY A 42 7.73 -7.16 10.57
C GLY A 42 8.87 -7.79 9.79
N HIS A 43 8.69 -9.07 9.48
CA HIS A 43 9.69 -9.84 8.76
C HIS A 43 9.36 -9.84 7.26
N PHE A 44 10.05 -9.01 6.51
CA PHE A 44 9.85 -8.89 5.07
C PHE A 44 11.22 -8.84 4.40
N PRO A 45 11.89 -9.99 4.24
CA PRO A 45 13.27 -10.02 3.73
C PRO A 45 13.39 -9.35 2.36
N GLY A 46 14.35 -8.45 2.22
CA GLY A 46 14.60 -7.78 0.95
C GLY A 46 13.60 -6.72 0.56
N LEU A 47 12.60 -6.46 1.40
CA LEU A 47 11.63 -5.42 1.12
C LEU A 47 12.27 -4.04 1.21
N ASP A 48 12.00 -3.21 0.21
CA ASP A 48 12.30 -1.78 0.28
C ASP A 48 11.20 -1.14 1.13
N ARG A 49 11.49 -0.97 2.42
CA ARG A 49 10.47 -0.52 3.39
C ARG A 49 9.99 0.89 3.14
N GLU A 50 10.89 1.77 2.75
CA GLU A 50 10.51 3.15 2.44
C GLU A 50 9.57 3.18 1.23
N LEU A 51 9.91 2.43 0.19
CA LEU A 51 9.07 2.38 -1.01
C LEU A 51 7.71 1.74 -0.69
N ALA A 52 7.69 0.73 0.19
CA ALA A 52 6.44 0.12 0.62
C ALA A 52 5.52 1.16 1.28
N VAL A 53 6.09 2.02 2.13
CA VAL A 53 5.31 3.08 2.77
C VAL A 53 4.79 4.07 1.74
N ILE A 54 5.63 4.42 0.75
CA ILE A 54 5.20 5.29 -0.35
C ILE A 54 4.00 4.69 -1.07
N ARG A 55 4.06 3.39 -1.38
CA ARG A 55 2.97 2.69 -2.07
C ARG A 55 1.70 2.67 -1.22
N LEU A 56 1.84 2.40 0.08
CA LEU A 56 0.68 2.41 0.97
C LEU A 56 0.04 3.79 1.04
N ASN A 57 0.85 4.84 1.06
CA ASN A 57 0.31 6.21 1.05
C ASN A 57 -0.39 6.54 -0.26
N THR A 58 0.11 6.00 -1.37
CA THR A 58 -0.56 6.16 -2.67
C THR A 58 -1.96 5.55 -2.63
N LEU A 59 -2.07 4.31 -2.09
CA LEU A 59 -3.35 3.65 -1.96
C LEU A 59 -4.27 4.38 -1.00
N ASP A 60 -3.71 4.90 0.07
CA ASP A 60 -4.47 5.56 1.10
C ASP A 60 -5.15 6.84 0.59
N SER A 61 -4.49 7.54 -0.31
CA SER A 61 -5.01 8.80 -0.84
C SER A 61 -5.85 8.63 -2.11
N ALA A 62 -5.81 7.47 -2.75
CA ALA A 62 -6.51 7.24 -4.01
C ALA A 62 -8.00 7.12 -3.81
N VAL A 63 -8.77 7.85 -4.61
CA VAL A 63 -10.23 7.73 -4.62
C VAL A 63 -10.70 7.02 -5.90
N SER A 64 -9.78 6.72 -6.80
CA SER A 64 -10.07 5.91 -7.99
C SER A 64 -8.80 5.20 -8.44
N LEU A 65 -8.97 4.08 -9.14
CA LEU A 65 -7.83 3.34 -9.71
C LEU A 65 -7.08 4.19 -10.73
N ARG A 66 -7.75 5.14 -11.33
CA ARG A 66 -7.15 6.03 -12.31
C ARG A 66 -6.00 6.83 -11.72
N GLU A 67 -6.06 7.15 -10.44
CA GLU A 67 -5.00 7.90 -9.78
C GLU A 67 -3.74 7.07 -9.58
N ILE A 68 -3.89 5.75 -9.57
CA ILE A 68 -2.78 4.83 -9.38
C ILE A 68 -2.15 4.44 -10.71
N SER A 69 -2.98 4.22 -11.72
CA SER A 69 -2.56 3.65 -13.00
C SER A 69 -1.52 4.46 -13.79
N PRO A 70 -1.47 5.82 -13.70
CA PRO A 70 -0.46 6.56 -14.48
C PRO A 70 0.96 6.34 -14.01
N LEU A 71 1.16 5.78 -12.83
CA LEU A 71 2.49 5.60 -12.27
C LEU A 71 3.08 4.28 -12.77
N LYS A 72 3.84 4.34 -13.86
CA LYS A 72 4.41 3.14 -14.49
C LYS A 72 5.19 2.25 -13.53
N SER A 73 5.97 2.88 -12.65
CA SER A 73 6.77 2.11 -11.69
C SER A 73 5.93 1.36 -10.68
N VAL A 74 4.66 1.72 -10.54
CA VAL A 74 3.73 1.05 -9.63
C VAL A 74 3.24 -0.27 -10.21
N GLY A 75 3.10 -0.35 -11.54
CA GLY A 75 2.72 -1.60 -12.21
C GLY A 75 1.37 -2.14 -11.80
N LEU A 76 0.36 -1.27 -11.71
CA LEU A 76 -0.99 -1.69 -11.34
C LEU A 76 -1.54 -2.70 -12.34
N HIS A 77 -2.01 -3.84 -11.84
CA HIS A 77 -2.66 -4.84 -12.68
C HIS A 77 -3.65 -5.69 -11.89
N LYS A 78 -4.62 -6.25 -12.61
CA LYS A 78 -5.60 -7.16 -12.05
C LYS A 78 -5.01 -8.55 -11.91
N LEU A 79 -5.40 -9.22 -10.84
CA LEU A 79 -5.01 -10.61 -10.64
C LEU A 79 -6.06 -11.55 -11.21
N LYS A 80 -5.65 -12.79 -11.50
CA LYS A 80 -6.50 -13.81 -12.12
C LYS A 80 -6.54 -15.04 -11.22
N GLY A 81 -7.37 -16.01 -11.60
CA GLY A 81 -7.48 -17.28 -10.90
C GLY A 81 -8.04 -17.10 -9.50
N ASP A 82 -7.38 -17.71 -8.53
CA ASP A 82 -7.81 -17.68 -7.14
C ASP A 82 -7.85 -16.28 -6.55
N ARG A 83 -7.12 -15.36 -7.18
CA ARG A 83 -7.02 -13.98 -6.71
C ARG A 83 -7.89 -13.02 -7.52
N LYS A 84 -8.84 -13.57 -8.28
CA LYS A 84 -9.75 -12.76 -9.07
C LYS A 84 -10.44 -11.72 -8.20
N GLY A 85 -10.52 -10.51 -8.69
CA GLY A 85 -11.11 -9.40 -7.94
C GLY A 85 -10.09 -8.58 -7.17
N LEU A 86 -8.84 -9.05 -7.12
CA LEU A 86 -7.76 -8.29 -6.49
C LEU A 86 -6.96 -7.53 -7.53
N TRP A 87 -6.38 -6.45 -7.07
CA TRP A 87 -5.39 -5.68 -7.82
C TRP A 87 -4.06 -5.81 -7.12
N ALA A 88 -2.98 -5.62 -7.86
CA ALA A 88 -1.64 -5.63 -7.29
C ALA A 88 -0.83 -4.44 -7.79
N ILE A 89 0.01 -3.92 -6.92
CA ILE A 89 1.02 -2.92 -7.29
C ILE A 89 2.37 -3.41 -6.83
N THR A 90 3.41 -2.96 -7.53
CA THR A 90 4.78 -3.39 -7.28
C THR A 90 5.44 -2.56 -6.18
N VAL A 91 6.20 -3.22 -5.31
CA VAL A 91 7.14 -2.52 -4.43
C VAL A 91 8.54 -2.75 -5.01
N ASN A 92 9.17 -3.86 -4.69
CA ASN A 92 10.48 -4.21 -5.24
C ASN A 92 10.66 -5.73 -5.21
N GLY A 93 11.50 -6.25 -6.10
CA GLY A 93 11.71 -7.69 -6.20
C GLY A 93 10.38 -8.42 -6.27
N PRO A 94 10.17 -9.47 -5.44
CA PRO A 94 8.90 -10.18 -5.45
C PRO A 94 7.81 -9.49 -4.64
N TRP A 95 8.13 -8.42 -3.95
CA TRP A 95 7.17 -7.79 -3.04
C TRP A 95 6.12 -6.99 -3.79
N ARG A 96 4.86 -7.25 -3.45
CA ARG A 96 3.69 -6.61 -4.03
C ARG A 96 2.73 -6.22 -2.94
N ILE A 97 1.88 -5.25 -3.23
CA ILE A 97 0.75 -4.94 -2.37
C ILE A 97 -0.50 -5.28 -3.16
N CYS A 98 -1.28 -6.20 -2.62
CA CYS A 98 -2.54 -6.63 -3.20
C CYS A 98 -3.70 -5.99 -2.46
N PHE A 99 -4.79 -5.71 -3.17
CA PHE A 99 -5.91 -5.01 -2.55
C PHE A 99 -7.16 -5.15 -3.41
N ARG A 100 -8.30 -4.87 -2.79
CA ARG A 100 -9.58 -4.69 -3.50
C ARG A 100 -9.89 -3.21 -3.53
N PHE A 101 -10.51 -2.77 -4.61
CA PHE A 101 -10.90 -1.38 -4.72
C PHE A 101 -12.36 -1.32 -5.13
N HIS A 102 -13.20 -0.72 -4.28
CA HIS A 102 -14.60 -0.51 -4.61
C HIS A 102 -15.13 0.67 -3.80
N ASP A 103 -16.17 1.29 -4.34
CA ASP A 103 -16.82 2.44 -3.69
C ASP A 103 -15.82 3.54 -3.31
N GLY A 104 -14.83 3.76 -4.17
CA GLY A 104 -13.84 4.81 -3.97
C GLY A 104 -12.86 4.54 -2.85
N SER A 105 -12.76 3.31 -2.38
CA SER A 105 -11.90 2.98 -1.24
C SER A 105 -11.11 1.69 -1.46
N THR A 106 -9.99 1.61 -0.77
CA THR A 106 -9.11 0.45 -0.79
C THR A 106 -9.38 -0.45 0.40
N HIS A 107 -9.51 -1.75 0.11
CA HIS A 107 -9.85 -2.78 1.10
C HIS A 107 -8.90 -3.96 1.02
N ASP A 108 -8.80 -4.70 2.11
CA ASP A 108 -8.07 -5.98 2.18
C ASP A 108 -6.62 -5.85 1.68
N VAL A 109 -5.93 -4.83 2.16
CA VAL A 109 -4.56 -4.56 1.73
C VAL A 109 -3.61 -5.61 2.32
N GLU A 110 -2.78 -6.18 1.44
CA GLU A 110 -1.82 -7.21 1.83
C GLU A 110 -0.46 -6.94 1.20
N LEU A 111 0.56 -6.83 2.05
CA LEU A 111 1.95 -6.78 1.61
C LEU A 111 2.44 -8.22 1.52
N THR A 112 2.74 -8.70 0.33
CA THR A 112 3.00 -10.11 0.11
C THR A 112 4.13 -10.35 -0.87
N ASP A 113 4.78 -11.50 -0.71
CA ASP A 113 5.79 -11.99 -1.64
C ASP A 113 5.06 -12.68 -2.80
N TYR A 114 5.03 -12.02 -3.92
CA TYR A 114 4.29 -12.46 -5.09
C TYR A 114 4.96 -13.64 -5.81
N HIS A 115 6.15 -14.00 -5.37
CA HIS A 115 6.90 -15.10 -5.94
C HIS A 115 6.09 -16.40 -5.94
N ARG A 116 5.23 -16.52 -4.96
CA ARG A 116 4.39 -17.69 -4.77
C ARG A 116 3.04 -17.57 -5.43
N GLY A 117 2.82 -16.42 -6.04
CA GLY A 117 1.57 -16.09 -6.64
C GLY A 117 1.11 -16.98 -7.76
#